data_b9687221a3004ecf6e4e1b428e2c352f
#
_entry.id   b9687221a3004ecf6e4e1b428e2c352f
#
_cell.length_a   1.000
_cell.length_b   1.000
_cell.length_c   1.000
_cell.angle_alpha   90.00
_cell.angle_beta   90.00
_cell.angle_gamma   90.00
#
_symmetry.space_group_name_H-M   'P 1'
#
loop_
_entity.id
_entity.type
_entity.pdbx_description
1 polymer ?
#
loop_
_entity_poly.entity_id
_entity_poly.type
_entity_poly.pdbx_seq_one_letter_code
_entity_poly.pdbx_strand_id
1 'polypeptide(L)'
;MVGFAVALSVITYIDRVALSNARGQVANALHLSDAEMGLVFTAFAVAYAIFEVPSGFMGDRLGPRNVLIRITIWWSIFTAVTGRAWNFASLWISQFLFGAGEAGCFPNIARAFSVWLPQDERVRAQGIIWMASRWGGAFTPLLVALLFEYMDWRLAFTVFACFGVIWTIAFAAWYKDNPRDNKNVNQGELALLANNPKPAPHGFPWRDLIASKTVVLLCLQYFAISFTWYFLITWAPTFVDERFHLDVTKSTILKTLPLLAGGFGSIVCGLLAKPLARWTGSVLTARRIASCTGFAGASGCLVLATLLHEPFLVVGAIAMSSFCNDLVMPAAWGAVMDISGSYSGTVAGSMNMVGNLGGALYGTVSGLVLQYSNRNWDYVLYMGAAVYLIGFFIWLKLDPVTPIEWRSHAKPSPDAQRITEL
;
A
#
# COMPACT_ATOMS: atom_id res chain seq x y z
N MET A 1 8.61 13.44 -10.84
CA MET A 1 7.95 12.98 -9.60
C MET A 1 7.75 11.46 -9.54
N VAL A 2 7.16 10.83 -10.57
CA VAL A 2 6.87 9.38 -10.57
C VAL A 2 8.12 8.53 -10.31
N GLY A 3 9.27 8.85 -10.90
CA GLY A 3 10.52 8.11 -10.65
C GLY A 3 10.96 8.10 -9.18
N PHE A 4 10.80 9.22 -8.47
CA PHE A 4 11.06 9.27 -7.01
C PHE A 4 10.10 8.39 -6.22
N ALA A 5 8.82 8.38 -6.58
CA ALA A 5 7.83 7.53 -5.93
C ALA A 5 8.08 6.04 -6.19
N VAL A 6 8.50 5.66 -7.40
CA VAL A 6 8.91 4.29 -7.75
C VAL A 6 10.10 3.85 -6.90
N ALA A 7 11.17 4.65 -6.87
CA ALA A 7 12.34 4.33 -6.06
C ALA A 7 11.98 4.18 -4.57
N LEU A 8 11.16 5.11 -4.05
CA LEU A 8 10.69 5.05 -2.66
C LEU A 8 9.88 3.78 -2.39
N SER A 9 8.96 3.43 -3.30
CA SER A 9 8.13 2.21 -3.16
C SER A 9 8.97 0.94 -3.14
N VAL A 10 10.02 0.86 -3.98
CA VAL A 10 10.95 -0.29 -3.98
C VAL A 10 11.71 -0.36 -2.66
N ILE A 11 12.29 0.77 -2.19
CA ILE A 11 13.03 0.83 -0.92
C ILE A 11 12.12 0.41 0.24
N THR A 12 10.88 0.95 0.30
CA THR A 12 9.89 0.59 1.32
C THR A 12 9.66 -0.93 1.39
N TYR A 13 9.49 -1.59 0.24
CA TYR A 13 9.25 -3.04 0.22
C TYR A 13 10.50 -3.85 0.52
N ILE A 14 11.70 -3.38 0.15
CA ILE A 14 12.97 -4.00 0.56
C ILE A 14 13.06 -4.00 2.08
N ASP A 15 12.88 -2.84 2.72
CA ASP A 15 13.00 -2.70 4.18
C ASP A 15 11.96 -3.55 4.94
N ARG A 16 10.71 -3.60 4.48
CA ARG A 16 9.65 -4.44 5.07
C ARG A 16 9.95 -5.93 5.00
N VAL A 17 10.45 -6.39 3.86
CA VAL A 17 10.65 -7.81 3.58
C VAL A 17 12.01 -8.30 4.11
N ALA A 18 12.97 -7.39 4.30
CA ALA A 18 14.32 -7.74 4.76
C ALA A 18 14.32 -8.49 6.10
N LEU A 19 13.56 -8.01 7.11
CA LEU A 19 13.54 -8.68 8.41
C LEU A 19 12.92 -10.07 8.36
N SER A 20 11.88 -10.28 7.56
CA SER A 20 11.28 -11.61 7.41
C SER A 20 12.24 -12.62 6.77
N ASN A 21 13.07 -12.17 5.82
CA ASN A 21 14.10 -12.99 5.21
C ASN A 21 15.31 -13.21 6.14
N ALA A 22 15.62 -12.23 7.01
CA ALA A 22 16.68 -12.34 8.02
C ALA A 22 16.22 -13.06 9.29
N ARG A 23 14.93 -13.46 9.41
CA ARG A 23 14.32 -13.99 10.64
C ARG A 23 15.16 -15.05 11.34
N GLY A 24 15.61 -16.06 10.61
CA GLY A 24 16.40 -17.17 11.19
C GLY A 24 17.73 -16.70 11.79
N GLN A 25 18.47 -15.83 11.08
CA GLN A 25 19.73 -15.29 11.57
C GLN A 25 19.53 -14.37 12.77
N VAL A 26 18.51 -13.52 12.74
CA VAL A 26 18.18 -12.59 13.83
C VAL A 26 17.73 -13.35 15.07
N ALA A 27 16.79 -14.31 14.92
CA ALA A 27 16.31 -15.14 16.03
C ALA A 27 17.42 -15.93 16.69
N ASN A 28 18.30 -16.55 15.90
CA ASN A 28 19.46 -17.28 16.44
C ASN A 28 20.45 -16.35 17.14
N ALA A 29 20.76 -15.18 16.57
CA ALA A 29 21.73 -14.22 17.13
C ALA A 29 21.25 -13.57 18.44
N LEU A 30 19.94 -13.40 18.60
CA LEU A 30 19.32 -12.77 19.77
C LEU A 30 18.65 -13.78 20.71
N HIS A 31 18.74 -15.08 20.43
CA HIS A 31 18.12 -16.19 21.17
C HIS A 31 16.60 -16.01 21.36
N LEU A 32 15.90 -15.60 20.29
CA LEU A 32 14.46 -15.33 20.29
C LEU A 32 13.66 -16.57 19.86
N SER A 33 12.56 -16.79 20.56
CA SER A 33 11.52 -17.76 20.18
C SER A 33 10.72 -17.29 18.96
N ASP A 34 10.02 -18.21 18.31
CA ASP A 34 9.10 -17.89 17.21
C ASP A 34 7.96 -16.95 17.66
N ALA A 35 7.49 -17.10 18.91
CA ALA A 35 6.48 -16.22 19.47
C ALA A 35 6.98 -14.78 19.64
N GLU A 36 8.21 -14.59 20.13
CA GLU A 36 8.82 -13.28 20.26
C GLU A 36 9.05 -12.62 18.89
N MET A 37 9.51 -13.36 17.89
CA MET A 37 9.61 -12.85 16.52
C MET A 37 8.24 -12.45 15.95
N GLY A 38 7.19 -13.20 16.25
CA GLY A 38 5.80 -12.83 15.91
C GLY A 38 5.38 -11.50 16.54
N LEU A 39 5.72 -11.28 17.82
CA LEU A 39 5.46 -10.00 18.50
C LEU A 39 6.24 -8.83 17.89
N VAL A 40 7.45 -9.07 17.41
CA VAL A 40 8.26 -8.06 16.69
C VAL A 40 7.60 -7.63 15.39
N PHE A 41 7.09 -8.57 14.58
CA PHE A 41 6.34 -8.24 13.37
C PHE A 41 5.01 -7.52 13.67
N THR A 42 4.35 -7.92 14.75
CA THR A 42 3.12 -7.26 15.21
C THR A 42 3.37 -5.82 15.65
N ALA A 43 4.51 -5.53 16.28
CA ALA A 43 4.89 -4.18 16.70
C ALA A 43 4.93 -3.21 15.50
N PHE A 44 5.55 -3.63 14.40
CA PHE A 44 5.56 -2.87 13.14
C PHE A 44 4.13 -2.62 12.64
N ALA A 45 3.32 -3.66 12.51
CA ALA A 45 1.98 -3.56 11.93
C ALA A 45 1.05 -2.65 12.74
N VAL A 46 1.10 -2.75 14.07
CA VAL A 46 0.31 -1.91 14.99
C VAL A 46 0.74 -0.45 14.90
N ALA A 47 2.03 -0.18 14.96
CA ALA A 47 2.55 1.18 14.85
C ALA A 47 2.18 1.81 13.49
N TYR A 48 2.38 1.05 12.40
CA TYR A 48 2.03 1.47 11.04
C TYR A 48 0.56 1.88 10.96
N ALA A 49 -0.37 1.04 11.44
CA ALA A 49 -1.80 1.33 11.42
C ALA A 49 -2.17 2.59 12.22
N ILE A 50 -1.61 2.75 13.43
CA ILE A 50 -1.90 3.91 14.30
C ILE A 50 -1.45 5.23 13.68
N PHE A 51 -0.23 5.26 13.10
CA PHE A 51 0.39 6.49 12.62
C PHE A 51 0.04 6.85 11.17
N GLU A 52 -0.67 6.00 10.44
CA GLU A 52 -0.93 6.18 9.01
C GLU A 52 -1.84 7.38 8.71
N VAL A 53 -2.97 7.50 9.41
CA VAL A 53 -3.90 8.63 9.25
C VAL A 53 -3.28 9.95 9.73
N PRO A 54 -2.66 10.02 10.92
CA PRO A 54 -1.93 11.22 11.35
C PRO A 54 -0.87 11.67 10.36
N SER A 55 -0.07 10.75 9.81
CA SER A 55 0.97 11.07 8.83
C SER A 55 0.39 11.54 7.49
N GLY A 56 -0.72 10.96 7.04
CA GLY A 56 -1.46 11.43 5.86
C GLY A 56 -1.97 12.86 6.02
N PHE A 57 -2.58 13.17 7.17
CA PHE A 57 -3.05 14.52 7.50
C PHE A 57 -1.90 15.54 7.59
N MET A 58 -0.76 15.12 8.15
CA MET A 58 0.43 15.99 8.16
C MET A 58 0.87 16.35 6.74
N GLY A 59 0.79 15.42 5.77
CA GLY A 59 1.09 15.69 4.37
C GLY A 59 0.12 16.66 3.71
N ASP A 60 -1.15 16.59 4.05
CA ASP A 60 -2.15 17.52 3.54
C ASP A 60 -1.94 18.94 4.07
N ARG A 61 -1.49 19.08 5.31
CA ARG A 61 -1.32 20.37 6.01
C ARG A 61 0.05 21.01 5.79
N LEU A 62 1.13 20.24 5.95
CA LEU A 62 2.52 20.71 5.94
C LEU A 62 3.19 20.57 4.58
N GLY A 63 2.49 19.95 3.62
CA GLY A 63 3.04 19.55 2.33
C GLY A 63 3.76 18.19 2.38
N PRO A 64 3.63 17.39 1.31
CA PRO A 64 4.20 16.05 1.24
C PRO A 64 5.74 16.02 1.26
N ARG A 65 6.41 17.13 0.87
CA ARG A 65 7.89 17.21 0.86
C ARG A 65 8.49 16.95 2.23
N ASN A 66 8.13 17.79 3.18
CA ASN A 66 8.72 17.71 4.52
C ASN A 66 8.32 16.43 5.25
N VAL A 67 7.10 15.95 5.01
CA VAL A 67 6.60 14.72 5.61
C VAL A 67 7.31 13.49 5.03
N LEU A 68 7.48 13.38 3.71
CA LEU A 68 8.22 12.27 3.08
C LEU A 68 9.69 12.25 3.48
N ILE A 69 10.36 13.42 3.53
CA ILE A 69 11.74 13.53 4.03
C ILE A 69 11.82 13.02 5.47
N ARG A 70 10.93 13.49 6.37
CA ARG A 70 10.89 13.04 7.76
C ARG A 70 10.65 11.53 7.85
N ILE A 71 9.65 11.01 7.14
CA ILE A 71 9.31 9.59 7.09
C ILE A 71 10.53 8.77 6.70
N THR A 72 11.19 9.12 5.59
CA THR A 72 12.30 8.34 5.05
C THR A 72 13.54 8.39 5.94
N ILE A 73 13.88 9.56 6.51
CA ILE A 73 14.99 9.68 7.48
C ILE A 73 14.67 8.84 8.73
N TRP A 74 13.46 8.98 9.27
CA TRP A 74 13.05 8.27 10.48
C TRP A 74 13.14 6.77 10.30
N TRP A 75 12.53 6.22 9.25
CA TRP A 75 12.59 4.78 9.05
C TRP A 75 14.02 4.29 8.75
N SER A 76 14.83 5.05 7.99
CA SER A 76 16.22 4.68 7.72
C SER A 76 17.04 4.58 9.01
N ILE A 77 16.83 5.50 9.95
CA ILE A 77 17.45 5.43 11.29
C ILE A 77 17.04 4.12 11.97
N PHE A 78 15.74 3.79 12.00
CA PHE A 78 15.27 2.59 12.69
C PHE A 78 15.55 1.28 11.93
N THR A 79 15.71 1.32 10.60
CA THR A 79 16.30 0.22 9.84
C THR A 79 17.74 -0.06 10.31
N ALA A 80 18.57 0.96 10.42
CA ALA A 80 19.94 0.81 10.94
C ALA A 80 19.97 0.38 12.42
N VAL A 81 19.06 0.91 13.26
CA VAL A 81 18.92 0.51 14.68
C VAL A 81 18.48 -0.94 14.80
N THR A 82 17.60 -1.44 13.91
CA THR A 82 17.24 -2.86 13.85
C THR A 82 18.49 -3.74 13.68
N GLY A 83 19.42 -3.36 12.80
CA GLY A 83 20.71 -4.04 12.65
C GLY A 83 21.63 -3.97 13.89
N ARG A 84 21.33 -3.11 14.86
CA ARG A 84 22.08 -2.95 16.12
C ARG A 84 21.35 -3.55 17.32
N ALA A 85 20.22 -4.23 17.13
CA ALA A 85 19.47 -4.85 18.22
C ALA A 85 20.31 -5.90 18.95
N TRP A 86 20.15 -5.95 20.28
CA TRP A 86 20.91 -6.84 21.17
C TRP A 86 20.03 -7.77 22.03
N ASN A 87 18.72 -7.54 22.03
CA ASN A 87 17.72 -8.40 22.71
C ASN A 87 16.33 -8.17 22.12
N PHE A 88 15.34 -8.92 22.62
CA PHE A 88 13.93 -8.79 22.22
C PHE A 88 13.40 -7.36 22.33
N ALA A 89 13.59 -6.70 23.47
CA ALA A 89 13.02 -5.37 23.71
C ALA A 89 13.59 -4.33 22.72
N SER A 90 14.89 -4.35 22.46
CA SER A 90 15.54 -3.43 21.51
C SER A 90 15.05 -3.66 20.07
N LEU A 91 14.87 -4.92 19.67
CA LEU A 91 14.33 -5.27 18.36
C LEU A 91 12.84 -4.88 18.24
N TRP A 92 12.03 -5.15 19.25
CA TRP A 92 10.61 -4.79 19.30
C TRP A 92 10.42 -3.27 19.22
N ILE A 93 11.15 -2.49 20.03
CA ILE A 93 11.09 -1.03 20.00
C ILE A 93 11.54 -0.48 18.65
N SER A 94 12.64 -1.01 18.09
CA SER A 94 13.12 -0.56 16.79
C SER A 94 12.09 -0.82 15.68
N GLN A 95 11.40 -1.95 15.69
CA GLN A 95 10.36 -2.28 14.71
C GLN A 95 9.06 -1.49 14.91
N PHE A 96 8.68 -1.21 16.17
CA PHE A 96 7.56 -0.31 16.45
C PHE A 96 7.85 1.10 15.91
N LEU A 97 9.03 1.64 16.17
CA LEU A 97 9.42 2.98 15.72
C LEU A 97 9.68 3.02 14.21
N PHE A 98 10.16 1.93 13.62
CA PHE A 98 10.24 1.77 12.17
C PHE A 98 8.84 1.85 11.53
N GLY A 99 7.87 1.10 12.04
CA GLY A 99 6.48 1.13 11.55
C GLY A 99 5.83 2.51 11.72
N ALA A 100 6.02 3.16 12.86
CA ALA A 100 5.54 4.52 13.11
C ALA A 100 6.16 5.56 12.16
N GLY A 101 7.43 5.38 11.82
CA GLY A 101 8.15 6.23 10.88
C GLY A 101 7.72 6.04 9.44
N GLU A 102 7.54 4.79 9.00
CA GLU A 102 7.16 4.45 7.63
C GLU A 102 5.69 4.76 7.34
N ALA A 103 4.86 4.80 8.38
CA ALA A 103 3.44 5.09 8.26
C ALA A 103 3.19 6.41 7.52
N GLY A 104 2.26 6.37 6.58
CA GLY A 104 1.93 7.52 5.76
C GLY A 104 2.79 7.72 4.50
N CYS A 105 3.74 6.83 4.21
CA CYS A 105 4.54 6.88 2.98
C CYS A 105 3.64 6.93 1.73
N PHE A 106 2.81 5.91 1.51
CA PHE A 106 1.90 5.84 0.36
C PHE A 106 0.83 6.94 0.36
N PRO A 107 0.18 7.29 1.49
CA PRO A 107 -0.69 8.46 1.57
C PRO A 107 -0.03 9.77 1.14
N ASN A 108 1.21 10.01 1.53
CA ASN A 108 1.95 11.21 1.12
C ASN A 108 2.42 11.16 -0.34
N ILE A 109 2.72 9.99 -0.90
CA ILE A 109 2.92 9.83 -2.34
C ILE A 109 1.63 10.17 -3.09
N ALA A 110 0.48 9.68 -2.65
CA ALA A 110 -0.82 10.01 -3.24
C ALA A 110 -1.08 11.53 -3.15
N ARG A 111 -0.78 12.17 -2.01
CA ARG A 111 -0.87 13.62 -1.86
C ARG A 111 0.05 14.34 -2.84
N ALA A 112 1.30 13.93 -2.97
CA ALA A 112 2.24 14.51 -3.92
C ALA A 112 1.76 14.35 -5.38
N PHE A 113 1.21 13.19 -5.73
CA PHE A 113 0.64 12.94 -7.06
C PHE A 113 -0.61 13.80 -7.32
N SER A 114 -1.47 14.02 -6.33
CA SER A 114 -2.64 14.89 -6.48
C SER A 114 -2.26 16.34 -6.82
N VAL A 115 -1.07 16.78 -6.39
CA VAL A 115 -0.54 18.13 -6.67
C VAL A 115 0.26 18.18 -7.97
N TRP A 116 1.07 17.15 -8.27
CA TRP A 116 2.05 17.16 -9.35
C TRP A 116 1.60 16.48 -10.65
N LEU A 117 0.48 15.77 -10.63
CA LEU A 117 -0.03 15.07 -11.80
C LEU A 117 -1.42 15.54 -12.19
N PRO A 118 -1.70 15.72 -13.48
CA PRO A 118 -3.04 15.93 -13.96
C PRO A 118 -3.90 14.70 -13.67
N GLN A 119 -5.21 14.90 -13.52
CA GLN A 119 -6.14 13.87 -13.05
C GLN A 119 -6.11 12.59 -13.89
N ASP A 120 -5.94 12.72 -15.18
CA ASP A 120 -5.92 11.60 -16.14
C ASP A 120 -4.64 10.76 -16.11
N GLU A 121 -3.56 11.23 -15.46
CA GLU A 121 -2.30 10.49 -15.27
C GLU A 121 -2.19 9.78 -13.91
N ARG A 122 -3.05 10.10 -12.93
CA ARG A 122 -2.94 9.62 -11.55
C ARG A 122 -3.07 8.11 -11.44
N VAL A 123 -4.03 7.50 -12.14
CA VAL A 123 -4.23 6.03 -12.12
C VAL A 123 -3.04 5.31 -12.73
N ARG A 124 -2.48 5.86 -13.83
CA ARG A 124 -1.27 5.30 -14.46
C ARG A 124 -0.06 5.36 -13.53
N ALA A 125 0.15 6.49 -12.87
CA ALA A 125 1.23 6.65 -11.90
C ALA A 125 1.07 5.68 -10.72
N GLN A 126 -0.14 5.48 -10.21
CA GLN A 126 -0.44 4.48 -9.18
C GLN A 126 -0.16 3.05 -9.69
N GLY A 127 -0.53 2.73 -10.92
CA GLY A 127 -0.20 1.43 -11.52
C GLY A 127 1.30 1.15 -11.53
N ILE A 128 2.09 2.15 -11.89
CA ILE A 128 3.56 2.04 -11.93
C ILE A 128 4.16 1.83 -10.52
N ILE A 129 3.73 2.60 -9.52
CA ILE A 129 4.28 2.44 -8.16
C ILE A 129 3.84 1.13 -7.50
N TRP A 130 2.61 0.67 -7.71
CA TRP A 130 2.17 -0.61 -7.18
C TRP A 130 2.86 -1.80 -7.86
N MET A 131 3.08 -1.74 -9.17
CA MET A 131 3.96 -2.71 -9.87
C MET A 131 5.35 -2.72 -9.26
N ALA A 132 5.97 -1.56 -9.09
CA ALA A 132 7.30 -1.44 -8.51
C ALA A 132 7.37 -1.98 -7.07
N SER A 133 6.33 -1.73 -6.27
CA SER A 133 6.19 -2.27 -4.92
C SER A 133 6.12 -3.80 -4.91
N ARG A 134 5.27 -4.39 -5.76
CA ARG A 134 5.12 -5.85 -5.86
C ARG A 134 6.41 -6.54 -6.29
N TRP A 135 7.04 -6.01 -7.34
CA TRP A 135 8.28 -6.57 -7.85
C TRP A 135 9.45 -6.30 -6.90
N GLY A 136 9.50 -5.14 -6.25
CA GLY A 136 10.45 -4.88 -5.16
C GLY A 136 10.37 -5.96 -4.09
N GLY A 137 9.15 -6.25 -3.60
CA GLY A 137 8.93 -7.33 -2.62
C GLY A 137 9.31 -8.72 -3.15
N ALA A 138 8.98 -9.02 -4.42
CA ALA A 138 9.30 -10.32 -5.05
C ALA A 138 10.80 -10.56 -5.22
N PHE A 139 11.59 -9.52 -5.48
CA PHE A 139 13.04 -9.62 -5.65
C PHE A 139 13.85 -9.41 -4.37
N THR A 140 13.24 -8.92 -3.30
CA THR A 140 13.93 -8.69 -2.01
C THR A 140 14.59 -9.96 -1.44
N PRO A 141 13.97 -11.16 -1.46
CA PRO A 141 14.64 -12.37 -0.96
C PRO A 141 15.97 -12.66 -1.66
N LEU A 142 16.03 -12.44 -2.98
CA LEU A 142 17.26 -12.59 -3.75
C LEU A 142 18.32 -11.57 -3.35
N LEU A 143 17.91 -10.31 -3.18
CA LEU A 143 18.81 -9.23 -2.74
C LEU A 143 19.37 -9.52 -1.34
N VAL A 144 18.52 -9.96 -0.41
CA VAL A 144 18.95 -10.33 0.96
C VAL A 144 19.91 -11.51 0.93
N ALA A 145 19.61 -12.56 0.15
CA ALA A 145 20.49 -13.72 0.02
C ALA A 145 21.88 -13.31 -0.52
N LEU A 146 21.92 -12.51 -1.58
CA LEU A 146 23.18 -12.00 -2.14
C LEU A 146 23.99 -11.19 -1.13
N LEU A 147 23.33 -10.31 -0.36
CA LEU A 147 24.04 -9.51 0.65
C LEU A 147 24.59 -10.39 1.78
N PHE A 148 23.85 -11.43 2.18
CA PHE A 148 24.28 -12.34 3.26
C PHE A 148 25.44 -13.28 2.87
N GLU A 149 25.78 -13.39 1.60
CA GLU A 149 27.02 -14.05 1.16
C GLU A 149 28.27 -13.21 1.49
N TYR A 150 28.14 -11.89 1.57
CA TYR A 150 29.27 -10.96 1.75
C TYR A 150 29.29 -10.26 3.11
N MET A 151 28.16 -10.23 3.82
CA MET A 151 28.04 -9.51 5.08
C MET A 151 27.03 -10.14 6.03
N ASP A 152 27.18 -9.87 7.32
CA ASP A 152 26.21 -10.28 8.32
C ASP A 152 24.90 -9.46 8.20
N TRP A 153 23.83 -9.93 8.83
CA TRP A 153 22.54 -9.27 8.81
C TRP A 153 22.58 -7.86 9.39
N ARG A 154 23.46 -7.59 10.36
CA ARG A 154 23.61 -6.28 11.01
C ARG A 154 24.10 -5.21 10.04
N LEU A 155 25.10 -5.56 9.24
CA LEU A 155 25.66 -4.68 8.22
C LEU A 155 24.68 -4.51 7.05
N ALA A 156 23.97 -5.57 6.66
CA ALA A 156 22.96 -5.52 5.59
C ALA A 156 21.83 -4.51 5.92
N PHE A 157 21.33 -4.47 7.18
CA PHE A 157 20.36 -3.46 7.59
C PHE A 157 20.93 -2.03 7.54
N THR A 158 22.22 -1.86 7.80
CA THR A 158 22.88 -0.56 7.64
C THR A 158 22.94 -0.15 6.16
N VAL A 159 23.20 -1.10 5.26
CA VAL A 159 23.19 -0.86 3.80
C VAL A 159 21.78 -0.47 3.32
N PHE A 160 20.73 -1.18 3.77
CA PHE A 160 19.35 -0.82 3.45
C PHE A 160 18.99 0.59 3.92
N ALA A 161 19.39 0.97 5.13
CA ALA A 161 19.19 2.32 5.64
C ALA A 161 19.83 3.41 4.74
N CYS A 162 21.01 3.13 4.16
CA CYS A 162 21.67 4.05 3.24
C CYS A 162 20.84 4.35 1.99
N PHE A 163 20.06 3.40 1.48
CA PHE A 163 19.18 3.64 0.32
C PHE A 163 18.15 4.73 0.61
N GLY A 164 17.52 4.70 1.79
CA GLY A 164 16.59 5.74 2.22
C GLY A 164 17.24 7.11 2.37
N VAL A 165 18.45 7.16 2.94
CA VAL A 165 19.20 8.42 3.08
C VAL A 165 19.56 9.01 1.72
N ILE A 166 20.07 8.20 0.80
CA ILE A 166 20.41 8.64 -0.57
C ILE A 166 19.17 9.17 -1.28
N TRP A 167 18.06 8.44 -1.20
CA TRP A 167 16.78 8.88 -1.75
C TRP A 167 16.35 10.21 -1.16
N THR A 168 16.46 10.37 0.16
CA THR A 168 16.06 11.60 0.85
C THR A 168 16.84 12.81 0.36
N ILE A 169 18.16 12.69 0.21
CA ILE A 169 19.02 13.77 -0.29
C ILE A 169 18.60 14.17 -1.69
N ALA A 170 18.44 13.19 -2.59
CA ALA A 170 18.03 13.45 -3.96
C ALA A 170 16.64 14.08 -4.05
N PHE A 171 15.67 13.56 -3.28
CA PHE A 171 14.31 14.08 -3.23
C PHE A 171 14.24 15.50 -2.66
N ALA A 172 14.95 15.77 -1.57
CA ALA A 172 15.00 17.08 -0.93
C ALA A 172 15.60 18.17 -1.86
N ALA A 173 16.57 17.78 -2.69
CA ALA A 173 17.18 18.68 -3.65
C ALA A 173 16.25 19.04 -4.82
N TRP A 174 15.43 18.08 -5.27
CA TRP A 174 14.62 18.25 -6.47
C TRP A 174 13.16 18.62 -6.20
N TYR A 175 12.49 17.97 -5.23
CA TYR A 175 11.06 18.12 -5.04
C TYR A 175 10.68 19.40 -4.31
N LYS A 176 9.65 20.08 -4.80
CA LYS A 176 8.99 21.23 -4.17
C LYS A 176 7.50 20.94 -4.03
N ASP A 177 6.87 21.37 -2.93
CA ASP A 177 5.44 21.15 -2.72
C ASP A 177 4.58 21.88 -3.75
N ASN A 178 4.99 23.11 -4.15
CA ASN A 178 4.34 23.81 -5.23
C ASN A 178 5.15 23.63 -6.53
N PRO A 179 4.55 23.06 -7.60
CA PRO A 179 5.23 22.91 -8.88
C PRO A 179 5.77 24.21 -9.48
N ARG A 180 5.15 25.35 -9.15
CA ARG A 180 5.60 26.69 -9.60
C ARG A 180 6.99 27.08 -9.09
N ASP A 181 7.37 26.53 -7.92
CA ASP A 181 8.66 26.83 -7.28
C ASP A 181 9.80 25.95 -7.83
N ASN A 182 9.48 25.02 -8.73
CA ASN A 182 10.48 24.15 -9.35
C ASN A 182 10.90 24.69 -10.73
N LYS A 183 12.16 25.04 -10.86
CA LYS A 183 12.75 25.64 -12.08
C LYS A 183 12.66 24.75 -13.32
N ASN A 184 12.43 23.45 -13.16
CA ASN A 184 12.35 22.48 -14.25
C ASN A 184 10.92 22.33 -14.80
N VAL A 185 9.93 23.04 -14.24
CA VAL A 185 8.52 22.98 -14.67
C VAL A 185 8.22 24.17 -15.59
N ASN A 186 7.73 23.89 -16.79
CA ASN A 186 7.41 24.92 -17.78
C ASN A 186 5.95 25.41 -17.62
N GLN A 187 5.61 26.52 -18.32
CA GLN A 187 4.26 27.11 -18.23
C GLN A 187 3.17 26.18 -18.77
N GLY A 188 3.44 25.38 -19.80
CA GLY A 188 2.50 24.42 -20.34
C GLY A 188 2.15 23.32 -19.32
N GLU A 189 3.15 22.82 -18.59
CA GLU A 189 2.94 21.88 -17.49
C GLU A 189 2.13 22.52 -16.35
N LEU A 190 2.43 23.77 -15.99
CA LEU A 190 1.67 24.49 -14.94
C LEU A 190 0.21 24.69 -15.32
N ALA A 191 -0.09 24.90 -16.60
CA ALA A 191 -1.47 25.03 -17.07
C ALA A 191 -2.28 23.73 -16.85
N LEU A 192 -1.65 22.55 -17.04
CA LEU A 192 -2.29 21.24 -16.76
C LEU A 192 -2.59 21.01 -15.28
N LEU A 193 -1.87 21.70 -14.39
CA LEU A 193 -1.99 21.55 -12.93
C LEU A 193 -2.86 22.63 -12.29
N ALA A 194 -3.47 23.53 -13.06
CA ALA A 194 -4.20 24.70 -12.55
C ALA A 194 -5.36 24.30 -11.59
N ASN A 195 -6.01 23.17 -11.84
CA ASN A 195 -7.15 22.68 -11.07
C ASN A 195 -6.75 21.70 -9.94
N ASN A 196 -5.46 21.52 -9.68
CA ASN A 196 -5.00 20.58 -8.65
C ASN A 196 -5.24 21.13 -7.23
N PRO A 197 -5.42 20.24 -6.24
CA PRO A 197 -5.80 20.63 -4.88
C PRO A 197 -4.77 21.53 -4.20
N LYS A 198 -5.25 22.55 -3.51
CA LYS A 198 -4.46 23.41 -2.62
C LYS A 198 -4.18 22.69 -1.27
N PRO A 199 -3.26 23.21 -0.44
CA PRO A 199 -3.06 22.71 0.93
C PRO A 199 -4.37 22.68 1.73
N ALA A 200 -4.48 21.72 2.65
CA ALA A 200 -5.67 21.56 3.48
C ALA A 200 -5.84 22.76 4.44
N PRO A 201 -7.09 23.17 4.70
CA PRO A 201 -7.37 24.16 5.73
C PRO A 201 -7.04 23.62 7.13
N HIS A 202 -7.04 24.50 8.13
CA HIS A 202 -6.77 24.11 9.52
C HIS A 202 -7.90 23.22 10.05
N GLY A 203 -7.55 22.12 10.71
CA GLY A 203 -8.46 21.19 11.37
C GLY A 203 -8.52 19.82 10.71
N PHE A 204 -8.59 18.80 11.54
CA PHE A 204 -8.72 17.41 11.08
C PHE A 204 -10.21 17.10 10.80
N PRO A 205 -10.58 16.65 9.60
CA PRO A 205 -11.98 16.53 9.18
C PRO A 205 -12.62 15.20 9.63
N TRP A 206 -12.42 14.76 10.88
CA TRP A 206 -12.83 13.43 11.33
C TRP A 206 -14.34 13.13 11.19
N ARG A 207 -15.18 14.17 11.40
CA ARG A 207 -16.64 14.04 11.26
C ARG A 207 -17.04 13.81 9.82
N ASP A 208 -16.43 14.54 8.89
CA ASP A 208 -16.73 14.43 7.47
C ASP A 208 -16.19 13.11 6.90
N LEU A 209 -15.03 12.61 7.38
CA LEU A 209 -14.49 11.32 7.03
C LEU A 209 -15.47 10.18 7.34
N ILE A 210 -15.98 10.15 8.58
CA ILE A 210 -16.91 9.10 9.03
C ILE A 210 -18.29 9.25 8.40
N ALA A 211 -18.76 10.50 8.21
CA ALA A 211 -20.06 10.77 7.63
C ALA A 211 -20.11 10.57 6.10
N SER A 212 -18.97 10.65 5.42
CA SER A 212 -18.90 10.47 3.97
C SER A 212 -19.09 9.01 3.57
N LYS A 213 -20.24 8.70 2.97
CA LYS A 213 -20.52 7.38 2.41
C LYS A 213 -19.43 6.90 1.44
N THR A 214 -18.90 7.80 0.62
CA THR A 214 -17.86 7.50 -0.37
C THR A 214 -16.56 7.11 0.31
N VAL A 215 -16.14 7.82 1.38
CA VAL A 215 -14.94 7.45 2.15
C VAL A 215 -15.12 6.09 2.82
N VAL A 216 -16.26 5.85 3.45
CA VAL A 216 -16.54 4.56 4.10
C VAL A 216 -16.51 3.41 3.08
N LEU A 217 -17.14 3.59 1.91
CA LEU A 217 -17.11 2.56 0.86
C LEU A 217 -15.70 2.34 0.29
N LEU A 218 -14.89 3.41 0.16
CA LEU A 218 -13.47 3.28 -0.21
C LEU A 218 -12.67 2.49 0.82
N CYS A 219 -12.87 2.75 2.10
CA CYS A 219 -12.23 2.00 3.17
C CYS A 219 -12.64 0.51 3.15
N LEU A 220 -13.94 0.24 3.02
CA LEU A 220 -14.45 -1.13 3.02
C LEU A 220 -14.01 -1.95 1.79
N GLN A 221 -13.99 -1.35 0.59
CA GLN A 221 -13.48 -2.04 -0.58
C GLN A 221 -11.96 -2.32 -0.46
N TYR A 222 -11.22 -1.39 0.15
CA TYR A 222 -9.78 -1.57 0.35
C TYR A 222 -9.48 -2.59 1.45
N PHE A 223 -10.36 -2.69 2.46
CA PHE A 223 -10.37 -3.83 3.39
C PHE A 223 -10.48 -5.15 2.62
N ALA A 224 -11.43 -5.25 1.68
CA ALA A 224 -11.63 -6.48 0.89
C ALA A 224 -10.40 -6.83 0.03
N ILE A 225 -9.77 -5.82 -0.60
CA ILE A 225 -8.51 -5.98 -1.35
C ILE A 225 -7.43 -6.57 -0.42
N SER A 226 -7.15 -5.87 0.68
CA SER A 226 -6.04 -6.20 1.56
C SER A 226 -6.28 -7.47 2.36
N PHE A 227 -7.50 -7.74 2.78
CA PHE A 227 -7.87 -8.94 3.52
C PHE A 227 -7.37 -10.18 2.79
N THR A 228 -7.75 -10.37 1.54
CA THR A 228 -7.34 -11.56 0.78
C THR A 228 -5.91 -11.48 0.26
N TRP A 229 -5.41 -10.25 -0.04
CA TRP A 229 -4.02 -10.09 -0.47
C TRP A 229 -3.01 -10.58 0.58
N TYR A 230 -3.31 -10.43 1.87
CA TYR A 230 -2.46 -10.95 2.94
C TYR A 230 -2.32 -12.48 2.93
N PHE A 231 -3.25 -13.22 2.30
CA PHE A 231 -3.03 -14.64 2.03
C PHE A 231 -1.71 -14.89 1.29
N LEU A 232 -1.46 -14.08 0.25
CA LEU A 232 -0.30 -14.27 -0.63
C LEU A 232 1.04 -14.10 0.08
N ILE A 233 1.09 -13.21 1.09
CA ILE A 233 2.35 -12.92 1.80
C ILE A 233 2.51 -13.70 3.10
N THR A 234 1.40 -14.16 3.71
CA THR A 234 1.47 -14.85 5.01
C THR A 234 1.25 -16.34 4.91
N TRP A 235 0.26 -16.78 4.14
CA TRP A 235 -0.19 -18.17 4.11
C TRP A 235 0.10 -18.93 2.82
N ALA A 236 0.24 -18.25 1.67
CA ALA A 236 0.51 -18.94 0.41
C ALA A 236 1.80 -19.77 0.42
N PRO A 237 2.92 -19.36 1.06
CA PRO A 237 4.09 -20.22 1.19
C PRO A 237 3.77 -21.53 1.92
N THR A 238 3.08 -21.45 3.06
CA THR A 238 2.67 -22.62 3.85
C THR A 238 1.68 -23.49 3.08
N PHE A 239 0.71 -22.88 2.39
CA PHE A 239 -0.23 -23.57 1.52
C PHE A 239 0.47 -24.41 0.44
N VAL A 240 1.46 -23.83 -0.25
CA VAL A 240 2.21 -24.53 -1.29
C VAL A 240 3.00 -25.71 -0.71
N ASP A 241 3.66 -25.51 0.43
CA ASP A 241 4.48 -26.56 1.05
C ASP A 241 3.61 -27.71 1.60
N GLU A 242 2.49 -27.40 2.25
CA GLU A 242 1.61 -28.44 2.85
C GLU A 242 0.77 -29.20 1.83
N ARG A 243 0.33 -28.51 0.75
CA ARG A 243 -0.55 -29.15 -0.22
C ARG A 243 0.21 -29.96 -1.26
N PHE A 244 1.46 -29.59 -1.61
CA PHE A 244 2.14 -30.14 -2.78
C PHE A 244 3.46 -30.84 -2.50
N HIS A 245 4.11 -30.60 -1.36
CA HIS A 245 5.40 -31.23 -0.98
C HIS A 245 6.46 -31.22 -2.12
N LEU A 246 6.62 -30.06 -2.78
CA LEU A 246 7.50 -29.89 -3.93
C LEU A 246 8.97 -29.73 -3.53
N ASP A 247 9.87 -29.95 -4.49
CA ASP A 247 11.27 -29.58 -4.32
C ASP A 247 11.44 -28.05 -4.13
N VAL A 248 12.54 -27.64 -3.48
CA VAL A 248 12.79 -26.25 -3.07
C VAL A 248 12.70 -25.28 -4.25
N THR A 249 13.24 -25.67 -5.42
CA THR A 249 13.29 -24.80 -6.60
C THR A 249 11.88 -24.53 -7.14
N LYS A 250 11.07 -25.58 -7.33
CA LYS A 250 9.69 -25.44 -7.81
C LYS A 250 8.82 -24.70 -6.80
N SER A 251 8.97 -24.99 -5.50
CA SER A 251 8.27 -24.31 -4.43
C SER A 251 8.57 -22.81 -4.45
N THR A 252 9.84 -22.40 -4.59
CA THR A 252 10.25 -21.00 -4.64
C THR A 252 9.66 -20.27 -5.85
N ILE A 253 9.68 -20.88 -7.04
CA ILE A 253 9.08 -20.30 -8.25
C ILE A 253 7.59 -20.06 -8.04
N LEU A 254 6.86 -21.06 -7.55
CA LEU A 254 5.42 -20.98 -7.32
C LEU A 254 5.06 -19.90 -6.28
N LYS A 255 5.83 -19.77 -5.21
CA LYS A 255 5.62 -18.73 -4.18
C LYS A 255 5.82 -17.31 -4.70
N THR A 256 6.65 -17.11 -5.72
CA THR A 256 6.94 -15.78 -6.29
C THR A 256 5.90 -15.36 -7.35
N LEU A 257 5.29 -16.32 -8.03
CA LEU A 257 4.40 -16.09 -9.17
C LEU A 257 3.22 -15.15 -8.86
N PRO A 258 2.49 -15.26 -7.73
CA PRO A 258 1.40 -14.37 -7.42
C PRO A 258 1.81 -12.89 -7.28
N LEU A 259 2.97 -12.61 -6.68
CA LEU A 259 3.47 -11.24 -6.54
C LEU A 259 3.85 -10.63 -7.88
N LEU A 260 4.49 -11.40 -8.76
CA LEU A 260 4.80 -10.94 -10.11
C LEU A 260 3.52 -10.66 -10.90
N ALA A 261 2.54 -11.56 -10.86
CA ALA A 261 1.26 -11.40 -11.53
C ALA A 261 0.50 -10.16 -11.03
N GLY A 262 0.49 -9.91 -9.71
CA GLY A 262 -0.11 -8.71 -9.13
C GLY A 262 0.53 -7.42 -9.67
N GLY A 263 1.86 -7.38 -9.77
CA GLY A 263 2.55 -6.24 -10.38
C GLY A 263 2.12 -5.98 -11.82
N PHE A 264 1.95 -7.04 -12.62
CA PHE A 264 1.39 -6.91 -13.98
C PHE A 264 -0.06 -6.40 -13.95
N GLY A 265 -0.90 -6.86 -13.02
CA GLY A 265 -2.27 -6.35 -12.84
C GLY A 265 -2.31 -4.85 -12.60
N SER A 266 -1.45 -4.36 -11.72
CA SER A 266 -1.35 -2.94 -11.40
C SER A 266 -0.99 -2.09 -12.62
N ILE A 267 0.03 -2.48 -13.40
CA ILE A 267 0.42 -1.69 -14.58
C ILE A 267 -0.62 -1.77 -15.70
N VAL A 268 -1.28 -2.93 -15.89
CA VAL A 268 -2.36 -3.10 -16.86
C VAL A 268 -3.53 -2.18 -16.52
N CYS A 269 -3.97 -2.11 -15.26
CA CYS A 269 -4.98 -1.14 -14.83
C CYS A 269 -4.57 0.29 -15.19
N GLY A 270 -3.33 0.68 -14.86
CA GLY A 270 -2.81 2.00 -15.15
C GLY A 270 -2.82 2.35 -16.65
N LEU A 271 -2.42 1.40 -17.51
CA LEU A 271 -2.40 1.58 -18.96
C LEU A 271 -3.79 1.60 -19.57
N LEU A 272 -4.71 0.80 -19.06
CA LEU A 272 -6.08 0.71 -19.57
C LEU A 272 -6.99 1.85 -19.09
N ALA A 273 -6.61 2.61 -18.05
CA ALA A 273 -7.46 3.65 -17.47
C ALA A 273 -7.94 4.69 -18.49
N LYS A 274 -7.02 5.27 -19.30
CA LYS A 274 -7.36 6.26 -20.33
C LYS A 274 -8.13 5.66 -21.52
N PRO A 275 -7.68 4.55 -22.15
CA PRO A 275 -8.44 3.88 -23.21
C PRO A 275 -9.86 3.51 -22.79
N LEU A 276 -10.02 2.94 -21.59
CA LEU A 276 -11.31 2.51 -21.07
C LEU A 276 -12.24 3.72 -20.81
N ALA A 277 -11.72 4.82 -20.26
CA ALA A 277 -12.48 6.05 -20.05
C ALA A 277 -12.93 6.68 -21.39
N ARG A 278 -12.08 6.62 -22.43
CA ARG A 278 -12.45 7.08 -23.79
C ARG A 278 -13.51 6.20 -24.42
N TRP A 279 -13.34 4.88 -24.31
CA TRP A 279 -14.30 3.92 -24.89
C TRP A 279 -15.69 4.00 -24.23
N THR A 280 -15.75 4.16 -22.91
CA THR A 280 -17.00 4.25 -22.15
C THR A 280 -17.59 5.67 -22.13
N GLY A 281 -16.83 6.69 -22.53
CA GLY A 281 -17.21 8.10 -22.40
C GLY A 281 -17.29 8.61 -20.95
N SER A 282 -16.87 7.79 -19.95
CA SER A 282 -17.05 8.11 -18.54
C SER A 282 -15.92 7.52 -17.66
N VAL A 283 -15.25 8.36 -16.89
CA VAL A 283 -14.26 7.94 -15.90
C VAL A 283 -14.88 7.05 -14.80
N LEU A 284 -16.11 7.37 -14.39
CA LEU A 284 -16.86 6.59 -13.41
C LEU A 284 -17.08 5.16 -13.91
N THR A 285 -17.59 5.03 -15.12
CA THR A 285 -17.87 3.71 -15.74
C THR A 285 -16.58 2.92 -15.95
N ALA A 286 -15.53 3.56 -16.43
CA ALA A 286 -14.23 2.93 -16.63
C ALA A 286 -13.65 2.36 -15.33
N ARG A 287 -13.67 3.13 -14.24
CA ARG A 287 -13.21 2.68 -12.93
C ARG A 287 -14.04 1.54 -12.36
N ARG A 288 -15.37 1.60 -12.53
CA ARG A 288 -16.28 0.52 -12.12
C ARG A 288 -16.03 -0.77 -12.91
N ILE A 289 -15.88 -0.68 -14.22
CA ILE A 289 -15.56 -1.86 -15.06
C ILE A 289 -14.24 -2.49 -14.59
N ALA A 290 -13.17 -1.71 -14.51
CA ALA A 290 -11.87 -2.23 -14.10
C ALA A 290 -11.92 -2.90 -12.72
N SER A 291 -12.56 -2.25 -11.74
CA SER A 291 -12.61 -2.74 -10.37
C SER A 291 -13.58 -3.91 -10.19
N CYS A 292 -14.75 -3.86 -10.81
CA CYS A 292 -15.71 -4.98 -10.77
C CYS A 292 -15.14 -6.21 -11.47
N THR A 293 -14.50 -6.05 -12.64
CA THR A 293 -13.81 -7.15 -13.33
C THR A 293 -12.67 -7.70 -12.47
N GLY A 294 -11.90 -6.81 -11.83
CA GLY A 294 -10.85 -7.21 -10.91
C GLY A 294 -11.37 -8.06 -9.74
N PHE A 295 -12.38 -7.57 -9.02
CA PHE A 295 -12.96 -8.30 -7.89
C PHE A 295 -13.64 -9.63 -8.30
N ALA A 296 -14.44 -9.61 -9.37
CA ALA A 296 -15.11 -10.82 -9.86
C ALA A 296 -14.09 -11.86 -10.36
N GLY A 297 -13.08 -11.42 -11.12
CA GLY A 297 -12.00 -12.28 -11.58
C GLY A 297 -11.18 -12.85 -10.44
N ALA A 298 -10.83 -12.01 -9.44
CA ALA A 298 -10.07 -12.47 -8.27
C ALA A 298 -10.86 -13.53 -7.48
N SER A 299 -12.16 -13.31 -7.23
CA SER A 299 -13.05 -14.27 -6.58
C SER A 299 -13.14 -15.57 -7.37
N GLY A 300 -13.45 -15.48 -8.67
CA GLY A 300 -13.61 -16.67 -9.53
C GLY A 300 -12.33 -17.50 -9.63
N CYS A 301 -11.17 -16.84 -9.70
CA CYS A 301 -9.86 -17.53 -9.72
C CYS A 301 -9.55 -18.26 -8.41
N LEU A 302 -9.92 -17.72 -7.24
CA LEU A 302 -9.78 -18.43 -5.97
C LEU A 302 -10.70 -19.66 -5.90
N VAL A 303 -11.94 -19.54 -6.36
CA VAL A 303 -12.85 -20.70 -6.46
C VAL A 303 -12.30 -21.72 -7.46
N LEU A 304 -11.78 -21.27 -8.61
CA LEU A 304 -11.14 -22.19 -9.57
C LEU A 304 -9.96 -22.94 -8.96
N ALA A 305 -9.14 -22.27 -8.13
CA ALA A 305 -8.01 -22.89 -7.46
C ALA A 305 -8.40 -24.07 -6.53
N THR A 306 -9.62 -24.08 -5.97
CA THR A 306 -10.10 -25.21 -5.16
C THR A 306 -10.52 -26.42 -6.01
N LEU A 307 -10.86 -26.22 -7.28
CA LEU A 307 -11.29 -27.27 -8.20
C LEU A 307 -10.12 -27.93 -8.94
N LEU A 308 -8.94 -27.32 -8.90
CA LEU A 308 -7.73 -27.79 -9.57
C LEU A 308 -6.87 -28.64 -8.63
N HIS A 309 -6.09 -29.57 -9.21
CA HIS A 309 -5.26 -30.49 -8.44
C HIS A 309 -3.76 -30.35 -8.77
N GLU A 310 -3.43 -29.97 -9.99
CA GLU A 310 -2.06 -29.78 -10.45
C GLU A 310 -1.42 -28.53 -9.82
N PRO A 311 -0.24 -28.62 -9.18
CA PRO A 311 0.38 -27.53 -8.44
C PRO A 311 0.51 -26.22 -9.26
N PHE A 312 0.97 -26.33 -10.50
CA PHE A 312 1.16 -25.17 -11.38
C PHE A 312 -0.17 -24.52 -11.78
N LEU A 313 -1.24 -25.29 -11.97
CA LEU A 313 -2.55 -24.77 -12.30
C LEU A 313 -3.20 -24.11 -11.09
N VAL A 314 -3.09 -24.70 -9.90
CA VAL A 314 -3.62 -24.13 -8.66
C VAL A 314 -2.94 -22.80 -8.35
N VAL A 315 -1.62 -22.77 -8.34
CA VAL A 315 -0.89 -21.53 -8.06
C VAL A 315 -1.02 -20.54 -9.22
N GLY A 316 -1.17 -21.00 -10.45
CA GLY A 316 -1.51 -20.17 -11.60
C GLY A 316 -2.86 -19.47 -11.44
N ALA A 317 -3.89 -20.17 -10.93
CA ALA A 317 -5.18 -19.57 -10.61
C ALA A 317 -5.07 -18.56 -9.46
N ILE A 318 -4.29 -18.84 -8.42
CA ILE A 318 -4.00 -17.90 -7.32
C ILE A 318 -3.23 -16.67 -7.84
N ALA A 319 -2.28 -16.86 -8.74
CA ALA A 319 -1.53 -15.77 -9.38
C ALA A 319 -2.45 -14.90 -10.26
N MET A 320 -3.39 -15.51 -10.99
CA MET A 320 -4.41 -14.76 -11.74
C MET A 320 -5.36 -14.02 -10.80
N SER A 321 -5.71 -14.59 -9.65
CA SER A 321 -6.46 -13.87 -8.61
C SER A 321 -5.68 -12.64 -8.12
N SER A 322 -4.38 -12.75 -7.90
CA SER A 322 -3.52 -11.62 -7.54
C SER A 322 -3.46 -10.55 -8.64
N PHE A 323 -3.33 -10.96 -9.91
CA PHE A 323 -3.42 -10.06 -11.06
C PHE A 323 -4.75 -9.28 -11.05
N CYS A 324 -5.87 -9.97 -10.88
CA CYS A 324 -7.21 -9.39 -10.83
C CYS A 324 -7.39 -8.46 -9.61
N ASN A 325 -6.89 -8.83 -8.43
CA ASN A 325 -6.86 -7.96 -7.25
C ASN A 325 -6.15 -6.64 -7.55
N ASP A 326 -5.00 -6.71 -8.18
CA ASP A 326 -4.18 -5.53 -8.45
C ASP A 326 -4.65 -4.71 -9.67
N LEU A 327 -5.64 -5.18 -10.44
CA LEU A 327 -6.43 -4.32 -11.34
C LEU A 327 -7.29 -3.30 -10.57
N VAL A 328 -7.65 -3.57 -9.32
CA VAL A 328 -8.46 -2.65 -8.50
C VAL A 328 -7.60 -1.57 -7.84
N MET A 329 -6.39 -1.91 -7.43
CA MET A 329 -5.50 -1.05 -6.63
C MET A 329 -5.30 0.36 -7.21
N PRO A 330 -4.81 0.55 -8.47
CA PRO A 330 -4.56 1.88 -9.01
C PRO A 330 -5.86 2.70 -9.19
N ALA A 331 -6.98 2.03 -9.48
CA ALA A 331 -8.28 2.69 -9.61
C ALA A 331 -8.76 3.25 -8.25
N ALA A 332 -8.59 2.48 -7.14
CA ALA A 332 -8.94 2.92 -5.80
C ALA A 332 -8.09 4.10 -5.34
N TRP A 333 -6.76 4.05 -5.52
CA TRP A 333 -5.87 5.14 -5.17
C TRP A 333 -6.06 6.39 -6.05
N GLY A 334 -6.36 6.18 -7.34
CA GLY A 334 -6.76 7.25 -8.25
C GLY A 334 -8.06 7.93 -7.81
N ALA A 335 -9.05 7.16 -7.38
CA ALA A 335 -10.31 7.68 -6.84
C ALA A 335 -10.06 8.55 -5.60
N VAL A 336 -9.26 8.07 -4.64
CA VAL A 336 -8.89 8.87 -3.44
C VAL A 336 -8.33 10.22 -3.82
N MET A 337 -7.38 10.28 -4.76
CA MET A 337 -6.76 11.54 -5.17
C MET A 337 -7.74 12.52 -5.83
N ASP A 338 -8.74 12.00 -6.55
CA ASP A 338 -9.67 12.83 -7.30
C ASP A 338 -10.84 13.35 -6.46
N ILE A 339 -11.34 12.53 -5.52
CA ILE A 339 -12.52 12.91 -4.71
C ILE A 339 -12.17 13.66 -3.43
N SER A 340 -10.94 13.51 -2.92
CA SER A 340 -10.59 14.02 -1.57
C SER A 340 -10.16 15.48 -1.55
N GLY A 341 -9.90 16.09 -2.72
CA GLY A 341 -9.46 17.47 -2.81
C GLY A 341 -8.22 17.74 -1.93
N SER A 342 -8.33 18.67 -0.99
CA SER A 342 -7.23 19.06 -0.11
C SER A 342 -6.82 18.00 0.93
N TYR A 343 -7.65 16.98 1.18
CA TYR A 343 -7.42 15.93 2.19
C TYR A 343 -7.06 14.57 1.59
N SER A 344 -6.41 14.55 0.43
CA SER A 344 -6.05 13.30 -0.26
C SER A 344 -5.09 12.40 0.54
N GLY A 345 -4.17 12.96 1.31
CA GLY A 345 -3.31 12.22 2.23
C GLY A 345 -4.08 11.59 3.39
N THR A 346 -5.02 12.35 3.98
CA THR A 346 -5.87 11.89 5.09
C THR A 346 -6.79 10.75 4.67
N VAL A 347 -7.48 10.90 3.53
CA VAL A 347 -8.39 9.85 3.02
C VAL A 347 -7.61 8.62 2.58
N ALA A 348 -6.46 8.81 1.92
CA ALA A 348 -5.57 7.70 1.55
C ALA A 348 -5.06 6.94 2.79
N GLY A 349 -4.66 7.67 3.83
CA GLY A 349 -4.24 7.08 5.10
C GLY A 349 -5.37 6.30 5.77
N SER A 350 -6.58 6.85 5.79
CA SER A 350 -7.76 6.16 6.35
C SER A 350 -8.10 4.89 5.58
N MET A 351 -8.10 4.96 4.25
CA MET A 351 -8.33 3.81 3.38
C MET A 351 -7.27 2.71 3.62
N ASN A 352 -6.00 3.07 3.66
CA ASN A 352 -4.90 2.13 3.82
C ASN A 352 -4.86 1.52 5.24
N MET A 353 -5.11 2.33 6.29
CA MET A 353 -5.24 1.83 7.67
C MET A 353 -6.31 0.74 7.77
N VAL A 354 -7.51 0.99 7.22
CA VAL A 354 -8.61 0.00 7.23
C VAL A 354 -8.23 -1.25 6.42
N GLY A 355 -7.51 -1.09 5.30
CA GLY A 355 -6.96 -2.20 4.55
C GLY A 355 -5.97 -3.06 5.38
N ASN A 356 -5.03 -2.43 6.08
CA ASN A 356 -4.07 -3.14 6.93
C ASN A 356 -4.75 -3.87 8.09
N LEU A 357 -5.82 -3.30 8.67
CA LEU A 357 -6.65 -4.01 9.65
C LEU A 357 -7.32 -5.24 9.03
N GLY A 358 -7.79 -5.14 7.78
CA GLY A 358 -8.31 -6.28 7.03
C GLY A 358 -7.27 -7.40 6.86
N GLY A 359 -6.06 -7.04 6.48
CA GLY A 359 -4.95 -7.97 6.34
C GLY A 359 -4.57 -8.66 7.66
N ALA A 360 -4.49 -7.90 8.75
CA ALA A 360 -4.24 -8.45 10.08
C ALA A 360 -5.34 -9.45 10.50
N LEU A 361 -6.59 -9.10 10.24
CA LEU A 361 -7.74 -9.99 10.54
C LEU A 361 -7.68 -11.27 9.71
N TYR A 362 -7.28 -11.20 8.44
CA TYR A 362 -7.15 -12.39 7.59
C TYR A 362 -6.20 -13.42 8.20
N GLY A 363 -5.04 -13.00 8.68
CA GLY A 363 -4.07 -13.91 9.30
C GLY A 363 -4.67 -14.70 10.46
N THR A 364 -5.38 -14.02 11.36
CA THR A 364 -6.03 -14.64 12.52
C THR A 364 -7.19 -15.55 12.12
N VAL A 365 -8.10 -15.07 11.25
CA VAL A 365 -9.28 -15.82 10.83
C VAL A 365 -8.88 -17.06 10.04
N SER A 366 -7.87 -16.96 9.15
CA SER A 366 -7.36 -18.12 8.40
C SER A 366 -6.80 -19.20 9.32
N GLY A 367 -6.06 -18.81 10.37
CA GLY A 367 -5.57 -19.75 11.37
C GLY A 367 -6.70 -20.50 12.09
N LEU A 368 -7.76 -19.78 12.49
CA LEU A 368 -8.95 -20.39 13.09
C LEU A 368 -9.68 -21.31 12.10
N VAL A 369 -9.89 -20.87 10.87
CA VAL A 369 -10.52 -21.70 9.83
C VAL A 369 -9.75 -23.01 9.63
N LEU A 370 -8.42 -22.96 9.52
CA LEU A 370 -7.59 -24.14 9.37
C LEU A 370 -7.67 -25.06 10.59
N GLN A 371 -7.70 -24.51 11.81
CA GLN A 371 -7.84 -25.27 13.04
C GLN A 371 -9.15 -26.05 13.13
N TYR A 372 -10.29 -25.40 12.80
CA TYR A 372 -11.62 -26.01 12.89
C TYR A 372 -11.99 -26.85 11.66
N SER A 373 -11.31 -26.69 10.53
CA SER A 373 -11.57 -27.44 9.30
C SER A 373 -10.62 -28.63 9.06
N ASN A 374 -9.88 -29.07 10.08
CA ASN A 374 -8.84 -30.10 9.94
C ASN A 374 -7.83 -29.74 8.83
N ARG A 375 -7.36 -28.48 8.79
CA ARG A 375 -6.40 -27.93 7.82
C ARG A 375 -6.89 -27.99 6.36
N ASN A 376 -8.19 -27.88 6.12
CA ASN A 376 -8.72 -27.78 4.78
C ASN A 376 -8.56 -26.36 4.22
N TRP A 377 -7.59 -26.19 3.32
CA TRP A 377 -7.24 -24.92 2.69
C TRP A 377 -8.34 -24.35 1.78
N ASP A 378 -9.24 -25.18 1.27
CA ASP A 378 -10.30 -24.72 0.37
C ASP A 378 -11.25 -23.73 1.07
N TYR A 379 -11.51 -23.90 2.38
CA TYR A 379 -12.32 -22.93 3.15
C TYR A 379 -11.65 -21.58 3.28
N VAL A 380 -10.32 -21.54 3.37
CA VAL A 380 -9.53 -20.28 3.40
C VAL A 380 -9.64 -19.55 2.05
N LEU A 381 -9.58 -20.28 0.94
CA LEU A 381 -9.76 -19.74 -0.40
C LEU A 381 -11.20 -19.26 -0.65
N TYR A 382 -12.22 -20.03 -0.22
CA TYR A 382 -13.63 -19.61 -0.28
C TYR A 382 -13.92 -18.36 0.54
N MET A 383 -13.33 -18.25 1.72
CA MET A 383 -13.43 -17.04 2.54
C MET A 383 -12.88 -15.82 1.80
N GLY A 384 -11.70 -15.93 1.20
CA GLY A 384 -11.12 -14.88 0.38
C GLY A 384 -12.00 -14.51 -0.81
N ALA A 385 -12.52 -15.51 -1.53
CA ALA A 385 -13.44 -15.32 -2.65
C ALA A 385 -14.73 -14.59 -2.24
N ALA A 386 -15.31 -14.94 -1.09
CA ALA A 386 -16.51 -14.28 -0.57
C ALA A 386 -16.25 -12.79 -0.25
N VAL A 387 -15.09 -12.47 0.35
CA VAL A 387 -14.74 -11.08 0.66
C VAL A 387 -14.49 -10.28 -0.63
N TYR A 388 -13.91 -10.86 -1.66
CA TYR A 388 -13.81 -10.20 -2.97
C TYR A 388 -15.19 -9.92 -3.59
N LEU A 389 -16.18 -10.82 -3.47
CA LEU A 389 -17.55 -10.55 -3.91
C LEU A 389 -18.19 -9.38 -3.15
N ILE A 390 -17.90 -9.23 -1.86
CA ILE A 390 -18.34 -8.04 -1.11
C ILE A 390 -17.71 -6.79 -1.71
N GLY A 391 -16.42 -6.80 -2.02
CA GLY A 391 -15.71 -5.72 -2.71
C GLY A 391 -16.34 -5.35 -4.06
N PHE A 392 -16.75 -6.35 -4.85
CA PHE A 392 -17.48 -6.17 -6.10
C PHE A 392 -18.78 -5.37 -5.89
N PHE A 393 -19.62 -5.78 -4.94
CA PHE A 393 -20.90 -5.08 -4.66
C PHE A 393 -20.68 -3.67 -4.10
N ILE A 394 -19.60 -3.43 -3.36
CA ILE A 394 -19.23 -2.10 -2.89
C ILE A 394 -18.92 -1.20 -4.08
N TRP A 395 -18.14 -1.65 -5.07
CA TRP A 395 -17.80 -0.87 -6.25
C TRP A 395 -18.98 -0.51 -7.15
N LEU A 396 -20.02 -1.33 -7.18
CA LEU A 396 -21.27 -0.98 -7.88
C LEU A 396 -21.95 0.25 -7.27
N LYS A 397 -21.78 0.48 -5.96
CA LYS A 397 -22.39 1.61 -5.22
C LYS A 397 -21.44 2.78 -5.02
N LEU A 398 -20.13 2.59 -5.20
CA LEU A 398 -19.11 3.62 -5.00
C LEU A 398 -19.18 4.65 -6.12
N ASP A 399 -19.13 5.93 -5.75
CA ASP A 399 -18.85 7.03 -6.68
C ASP A 399 -17.37 7.42 -6.53
N PRO A 400 -16.50 7.03 -7.49
CA PRO A 400 -15.09 7.30 -7.43
C PRO A 400 -14.67 8.63 -8.11
N VAL A 401 -15.61 9.52 -8.44
CA VAL A 401 -15.35 10.70 -9.27
C VAL A 401 -15.84 11.98 -8.61
N THR A 402 -17.03 11.97 -7.96
CA THR A 402 -17.61 13.16 -7.36
C THR A 402 -16.79 13.61 -6.15
N PRO A 403 -16.25 14.87 -6.15
CA PRO A 403 -15.50 15.40 -5.03
C PRO A 403 -16.31 15.44 -3.73
N ILE A 404 -15.63 15.19 -2.63
CA ILE A 404 -16.23 15.25 -1.29
C ILE A 404 -16.34 16.74 -0.87
N GLU A 405 -17.52 17.13 -0.43
CA GLU A 405 -17.75 18.45 0.18
C GLU A 405 -17.29 18.41 1.64
N TRP A 406 -16.18 19.08 1.92
CA TRP A 406 -15.66 19.21 3.28
C TRP A 406 -16.33 20.38 3.98
N ARG A 407 -16.98 20.15 5.13
CA ARG A 407 -17.54 21.22 5.95
C ARG A 407 -16.38 22.08 6.44
N SER A 408 -16.39 23.34 6.02
CA SER A 408 -15.40 24.30 6.49
C SER A 408 -15.56 24.49 8.01
N HIS A 409 -14.63 23.97 8.80
CA HIS A 409 -14.54 24.27 10.24
C HIS A 409 -13.87 25.65 10.50
N ALA A 410 -13.67 26.44 9.46
CA ALA A 410 -13.30 27.84 9.63
C ALA A 410 -14.47 28.58 10.27
N LYS A 411 -14.42 28.80 11.59
CA LYS A 411 -15.10 29.97 12.13
C LYS A 411 -14.65 31.14 11.28
N PRO A 412 -15.60 31.95 10.70
CA PRO A 412 -15.21 33.16 10.01
C PRO A 412 -14.32 33.94 10.96
N SER A 413 -13.17 34.44 10.47
CA SER A 413 -12.33 35.31 11.30
C SER A 413 -13.17 36.46 11.78
N PRO A 414 -12.97 36.97 13.01
CA PRO A 414 -13.71 38.12 13.51
C PRO A 414 -13.66 39.32 12.55
N ASP A 415 -12.61 39.41 11.73
CA ASP A 415 -12.45 40.47 10.73
C ASP A 415 -13.34 40.31 9.48
N ALA A 416 -13.72 39.08 9.12
CA ALA A 416 -14.63 38.83 7.99
C ALA A 416 -16.10 39.22 8.33
N GLN A 417 -16.46 39.17 9.61
CA GLN A 417 -17.79 39.62 10.07
C GLN A 417 -17.91 41.15 10.09
N ARG A 418 -16.81 41.89 10.30
CA ARG A 418 -16.82 43.35 10.27
C ARG A 418 -16.95 43.95 8.86
N ILE A 419 -16.61 43.21 7.81
CA ILE A 419 -16.72 43.70 6.42
C ILE A 419 -18.14 43.56 5.86
N THR A 420 -18.97 42.71 6.45
CA THR A 420 -20.39 42.53 6.03
C THR A 420 -21.36 43.45 6.75
N GLU A 421 -20.89 44.22 7.75
CA GLU A 421 -21.69 45.19 8.52
C GLU A 421 -21.32 46.67 8.20
N LEU A 422 -20.50 46.89 7.19
CA LEU A 422 -20.22 48.22 6.59
C LEU A 422 -20.76 48.28 5.16
#